data_d65ffa2ad2629a669af22ba7fab4c695
#
_entry.id   d65ffa2ad2629a669af22ba7fab4c695
#
_cell.length_a   1.000
_cell.length_b   1.000
_cell.length_c   1.000
_cell.angle_alpha   90.00
_cell.angle_beta   90.00
_cell.angle_gamma   90.00
#
_symmetry.space_group_name_H-M   'P 1'
#
loop_
_entity.id
_entity.type
_entity.pdbx_description
1 polymer ?
#
loop_
_entity_poly.entity_id
_entity_poly.type
_entity_poly.pdbx_seq_one_letter_code
_entity_poly.pdbx_strand_id
1 'polypeptide(L)'
;VGAASFEAIPLDQIERIEILRGPASSLYGADAIGGVIQIFTRRGGSSLAANASVGYGTYATATGAAGVSGTSGPVRYSLQAGGRRSDGFNAIANPANFSWNPDRDGYETANVTASASYDWAKDQSLGATYFRNRLDNQFDASAGHDDRTITVLDAWQVESRNRITPAWRWSIVAGRTADDSKSSTEYGEYDYRTRDTQYRWQHDIVLPAGDLSLAYERREERLTENAGFAVTSRDTDSAIAVYRLVSGPQALQVNVRHDDS
;
A
#
# COMPACT_ATOMS: atom_id res chain seq x y z
N VAL A 1 13.53 -6.62 5.04
CA VAL A 1 13.06 -6.59 6.40
C VAL A 1 11.53 -6.63 6.38
N GLY A 2 10.92 -7.65 6.98
CA GLY A 2 9.49 -7.75 7.23
C GLY A 2 8.63 -8.19 6.04
N ALA A 3 7.63 -9.00 6.31
CA ALA A 3 6.53 -9.27 5.38
C ALA A 3 5.61 -8.04 5.33
N ALA A 4 4.93 -7.83 4.20
CA ALA A 4 3.92 -6.79 4.12
C ALA A 4 2.72 -7.20 5.00
N SER A 5 2.23 -6.28 5.83
CA SER A 5 1.08 -6.49 6.73
C SER A 5 -0.24 -6.48 5.94
N PHE A 6 -0.47 -7.52 5.12
CA PHE A 6 -1.67 -7.62 4.29
C PHE A 6 -2.96 -7.66 5.10
N GLU A 7 -2.91 -8.23 6.32
CA GLU A 7 -4.02 -8.29 7.27
C GLU A 7 -4.50 -6.90 7.71
N ALA A 8 -3.61 -5.91 7.63
CA ALA A 8 -3.93 -4.53 7.97
C ALA A 8 -4.53 -3.73 6.80
N ILE A 9 -4.77 -4.35 5.62
CA ILE A 9 -5.37 -3.67 4.48
C ILE A 9 -6.89 -3.90 4.47
N PRO A 10 -7.72 -2.86 4.67
CA PRO A 10 -9.17 -3.01 4.76
C PRO A 10 -9.79 -3.31 3.39
N LEU A 11 -10.50 -4.44 3.29
CA LEU A 11 -11.10 -4.91 2.04
C LEU A 11 -12.20 -3.99 1.49
N ASP A 12 -12.91 -3.28 2.35
CA ASP A 12 -13.97 -2.34 1.99
C ASP A 12 -13.46 -1.09 1.23
N GLN A 13 -12.16 -0.80 1.34
CA GLN A 13 -11.51 0.32 0.65
C GLN A 13 -10.87 -0.07 -0.68
N ILE A 14 -10.78 -1.35 -0.97
CA ILE A 14 -10.16 -1.85 -2.21
C ILE A 14 -11.16 -1.71 -3.37
N GLU A 15 -10.69 -1.10 -4.47
CA GLU A 15 -11.39 -1.11 -5.76
C GLU A 15 -11.06 -2.37 -6.55
N ARG A 16 -9.75 -2.70 -6.65
CA ARG A 16 -9.24 -3.88 -7.33
C ARG A 16 -7.84 -4.26 -6.85
N ILE A 17 -7.48 -5.51 -7.07
CA ILE A 17 -6.14 -6.05 -6.84
C ILE A 17 -5.63 -6.57 -8.18
N GLU A 18 -4.43 -6.16 -8.58
CA GLU A 18 -3.73 -6.66 -9.75
C GLU A 18 -2.52 -7.47 -9.31
N ILE A 19 -2.38 -8.68 -9.83
CA ILE A 19 -1.29 -9.60 -9.49
C ILE A 19 -0.49 -9.89 -10.75
N LEU A 20 0.74 -9.38 -10.79
CA LEU A 20 1.73 -9.75 -11.80
C LEU A 20 2.55 -10.92 -11.26
N ARG A 21 2.46 -12.08 -11.91
CA ARG A 21 3.20 -13.29 -11.53
C ARG A 21 4.48 -13.42 -12.35
N GLY A 22 5.55 -13.81 -11.70
CA GLY A 22 6.87 -13.97 -12.30
C GLY A 22 7.78 -12.75 -12.10
N PRO A 23 9.03 -12.82 -12.57
CA PRO A 23 10.03 -11.79 -12.33
C PRO A 23 9.66 -10.46 -12.99
N ALA A 24 9.59 -9.41 -12.20
CA ALA A 24 9.26 -8.05 -12.61
C ALA A 24 10.30 -7.02 -12.12
N SER A 25 11.49 -7.48 -11.75
CA SER A 25 12.53 -6.66 -11.13
C SER A 25 13.01 -5.52 -12.01
N SER A 26 12.97 -5.67 -13.33
CA SER A 26 13.33 -4.60 -14.28
C SER A 26 12.40 -3.39 -14.24
N LEU A 27 11.17 -3.54 -13.69
CA LEU A 27 10.20 -2.44 -13.59
C LEU A 27 9.97 -2.00 -12.14
N TYR A 28 10.00 -2.95 -11.19
CA TYR A 28 9.59 -2.73 -9.81
C TYR A 28 10.73 -2.87 -8.78
N GLY A 29 11.96 -3.12 -9.24
CA GLY A 29 13.15 -3.23 -8.39
C GLY A 29 13.47 -4.65 -7.97
N ALA A 30 14.61 -4.82 -7.30
CA ALA A 30 15.18 -6.12 -6.95
C ALA A 30 14.25 -7.04 -6.14
N ASP A 31 13.36 -6.46 -5.33
CA ASP A 31 12.44 -7.23 -4.48
C ASP A 31 11.32 -7.94 -5.27
N ALA A 32 11.09 -7.58 -6.56
CA ALA A 32 10.03 -8.12 -7.41
C ALA A 32 10.42 -9.41 -8.17
N ILE A 33 11.11 -10.35 -7.53
CA ILE A 33 11.57 -11.61 -8.15
C ILE A 33 10.41 -12.59 -8.37
N GLY A 34 9.49 -12.70 -7.40
CA GLY A 34 8.35 -13.63 -7.47
C GLY A 34 7.11 -13.04 -8.13
N GLY A 35 7.02 -11.73 -8.18
CA GLY A 35 5.88 -10.99 -8.71
C GLY A 35 5.59 -9.69 -7.98
N VAL A 36 4.49 -9.05 -8.35
CA VAL A 36 4.03 -7.79 -7.78
C VAL A 36 2.53 -7.89 -7.49
N ILE A 37 2.12 -7.42 -6.33
CA ILE A 37 0.71 -7.24 -5.95
C ILE A 37 0.44 -5.74 -5.87
N GLN A 38 -0.44 -5.24 -6.72
CA GLN A 38 -0.87 -3.85 -6.70
C GLN A 38 -2.30 -3.75 -6.16
N ILE A 39 -2.49 -2.92 -5.15
CA ILE A 39 -3.77 -2.70 -4.52
C ILE A 39 -4.22 -1.28 -4.84
N PHE A 40 -5.37 -1.17 -5.51
CA PHE A 40 -5.97 0.10 -5.87
C PHE A 40 -7.12 0.40 -4.95
N THR A 41 -7.06 1.53 -4.27
CA THR A 41 -8.15 2.01 -3.42
C THR A 41 -9.20 2.74 -4.24
N ARG A 42 -10.44 2.78 -3.74
CA ARG A 42 -11.57 3.45 -4.39
C ARG A 42 -11.31 4.92 -4.61
N ARG A 43 -11.47 5.37 -5.83
CA ARG A 43 -11.33 6.77 -6.24
C ARG A 43 -12.69 7.39 -6.55
N GLY A 44 -12.79 8.71 -6.48
CA GLY A 44 -14.02 9.42 -6.81
C GLY A 44 -14.42 9.28 -8.28
N GLY A 45 -15.72 9.09 -8.53
CA GLY A 45 -16.33 9.11 -9.84
C GLY A 45 -16.64 10.52 -10.34
N SER A 46 -17.33 10.64 -11.48
CA SER A 46 -17.70 11.92 -12.09
C SER A 46 -18.87 12.65 -11.38
N SER A 47 -19.68 11.94 -10.62
CA SER A 47 -20.82 12.47 -9.87
C SER A 47 -20.62 12.31 -8.36
N LEU A 48 -21.31 13.18 -7.60
CA LEU A 48 -21.37 13.01 -6.15
C LEU A 48 -22.02 11.67 -5.81
N ALA A 49 -21.33 10.86 -5.03
CA ALA A 49 -21.80 9.59 -4.53
C ALA A 49 -21.48 9.48 -3.03
N ALA A 50 -22.42 8.94 -2.28
CA ALA A 50 -22.23 8.58 -0.89
C ALA A 50 -22.58 7.09 -0.72
N ASN A 51 -21.87 6.41 0.14
CA ASN A 51 -22.11 5.02 0.51
C ASN A 51 -22.00 4.87 2.02
N ALA A 52 -22.80 3.94 2.55
CA ALA A 52 -22.68 3.49 3.94
C ALA A 52 -23.03 2.01 4.00
N SER A 53 -22.38 1.28 4.88
CA SER A 53 -22.67 -0.12 5.15
C SER A 53 -22.49 -0.43 6.63
N VAL A 54 -23.33 -1.33 7.15
CA VAL A 54 -23.20 -1.92 8.47
C VAL A 54 -23.40 -3.42 8.34
N GLY A 55 -22.71 -4.19 9.16
CA GLY A 55 -22.83 -5.63 9.16
C GLY A 55 -22.62 -6.22 10.55
N TYR A 56 -23.24 -7.37 10.78
CA TYR A 56 -23.05 -8.15 12.00
C TYR A 56 -22.97 -9.64 11.64
N GLY A 57 -22.07 -10.38 12.28
CA GLY A 57 -21.80 -11.78 11.95
C GLY A 57 -21.34 -12.62 13.14
N THR A 58 -20.83 -13.80 12.83
CA THR A 58 -20.29 -14.74 13.81
C THR A 58 -19.18 -14.10 14.67
N TYR A 59 -18.95 -14.64 15.85
CA TYR A 59 -17.96 -14.13 16.83
C TYR A 59 -18.21 -12.66 17.22
N ALA A 60 -19.48 -12.25 17.29
CA ALA A 60 -19.89 -10.86 17.55
C ALA A 60 -19.20 -9.84 16.60
N THR A 61 -18.89 -10.28 15.36
CA THR A 61 -18.25 -9.40 14.41
C THR A 61 -19.19 -8.29 13.97
N ALA A 62 -18.85 -7.05 14.28
CA ALA A 62 -19.52 -5.85 13.83
C ALA A 62 -18.66 -5.10 12.83
N THR A 63 -19.26 -4.62 11.74
CA THR A 63 -18.57 -3.83 10.71
C THR A 63 -19.35 -2.56 10.42
N GLY A 64 -18.65 -1.48 10.11
CA GLY A 64 -19.25 -0.24 9.65
C GLY A 64 -18.31 0.47 8.70
N ALA A 65 -18.84 1.02 7.61
CA ALA A 65 -18.09 1.85 6.69
C ALA A 65 -18.99 2.94 6.10
N ALA A 66 -18.41 4.09 5.82
CA ALA A 66 -19.07 5.20 5.15
C ALA A 66 -18.08 5.94 4.25
N GLY A 67 -18.62 6.55 3.18
CA GLY A 67 -17.77 7.32 2.29
C GLY A 67 -18.54 8.28 1.43
N VAL A 68 -17.81 9.27 0.93
CA VAL A 68 -18.29 10.27 -0.03
C VAL A 68 -17.23 10.47 -1.10
N SER A 69 -17.66 10.58 -2.34
CA SER A 69 -16.76 10.87 -3.46
C SER A 69 -17.48 11.66 -4.54
N GLY A 70 -16.72 12.35 -5.38
CA GLY A 70 -17.30 13.12 -6.47
C GLY A 70 -16.31 13.97 -7.22
N THR A 71 -16.86 14.75 -8.15
CA THR A 71 -16.14 15.79 -8.91
C THR A 71 -16.88 17.10 -8.79
N SER A 72 -16.15 18.17 -8.49
CA SER A 72 -16.66 19.54 -8.44
C SER A 72 -15.71 20.46 -9.23
N GLY A 73 -16.15 20.86 -10.41
CA GLY A 73 -15.29 21.60 -11.34
C GLY A 73 -14.03 20.79 -11.68
N PRO A 74 -12.84 21.36 -11.52
CA PRO A 74 -11.57 20.69 -11.80
C PRO A 74 -11.11 19.76 -10.68
N VAL A 75 -11.83 19.68 -9.57
CA VAL A 75 -11.44 18.88 -8.39
C VAL A 75 -12.21 17.58 -8.34
N ARG A 76 -11.49 16.45 -8.26
CA ARG A 76 -12.03 15.12 -7.95
C ARG A 76 -11.58 14.74 -6.54
N TYR A 77 -12.50 14.18 -5.73
CA TYR A 77 -12.23 13.84 -4.34
C TYR A 77 -12.89 12.52 -3.94
N SER A 78 -12.33 11.86 -2.93
CA SER A 78 -12.91 10.72 -2.25
C SER A 78 -12.44 10.70 -0.79
N LEU A 79 -13.36 10.41 0.11
CA LEU A 79 -13.11 10.16 1.52
C LEU A 79 -13.88 8.90 1.91
N GLN A 80 -13.19 7.92 2.46
CA GLN A 80 -13.75 6.66 2.94
C GLN A 80 -13.23 6.41 4.35
N ALA A 81 -14.10 5.95 5.25
CA ALA A 81 -13.73 5.52 6.59
C ALA A 81 -14.49 4.26 6.94
N GLY A 82 -13.87 3.39 7.71
CA GLY A 82 -14.48 2.14 8.14
C GLY A 82 -13.83 1.56 9.37
N GLY A 83 -14.49 0.54 9.94
CA GLY A 83 -13.98 -0.20 11.06
C GLY A 83 -14.65 -1.55 11.20
N ARG A 84 -13.97 -2.44 11.90
CA ARG A 84 -14.46 -3.78 12.23
C ARG A 84 -13.96 -4.16 13.60
N ARG A 85 -14.82 -4.84 14.35
CA ARG A 85 -14.48 -5.46 15.63
C ARG A 85 -15.02 -6.88 15.65
N SER A 86 -14.29 -7.81 16.24
CA SER A 86 -14.71 -9.19 16.45
C SER A 86 -14.19 -9.69 17.78
N ASP A 87 -14.98 -10.48 18.49
CA ASP A 87 -14.51 -11.20 19.68
C ASP A 87 -13.57 -12.37 19.32
N GLY A 88 -13.50 -12.73 18.03
CA GLY A 88 -12.63 -13.78 17.54
C GLY A 88 -12.96 -15.18 18.03
N PHE A 89 -12.01 -16.06 17.90
CA PHE A 89 -12.05 -17.44 18.39
C PHE A 89 -10.63 -17.86 18.78
N ASN A 90 -10.50 -18.86 19.62
CA ASN A 90 -9.19 -19.43 19.94
C ASN A 90 -8.65 -20.19 18.73
N ALA A 91 -7.53 -19.73 18.16
CA ALA A 91 -6.92 -20.33 16.98
C ALA A 91 -6.15 -21.60 17.29
N ILE A 92 -5.76 -21.84 18.55
CA ILE A 92 -5.02 -23.02 19.01
C ILE A 92 -6.01 -24.01 19.62
N ALA A 93 -6.49 -24.96 18.84
CA ALA A 93 -7.49 -25.95 19.28
C ALA A 93 -6.95 -27.02 20.23
N ASN A 94 -5.63 -27.23 20.34
CA ASN A 94 -5.03 -28.28 21.16
C ASN A 94 -4.59 -27.73 22.54
N PRO A 95 -5.27 -28.11 23.64
CA PRO A 95 -4.90 -27.66 25.00
C PRO A 95 -3.52 -28.12 25.47
N ALA A 96 -2.90 -29.09 24.80
CA ALA A 96 -1.54 -29.53 25.10
C ALA A 96 -0.46 -28.72 24.38
N ASN A 97 -0.84 -27.75 23.55
CA ASN A 97 0.10 -26.82 22.94
C ASN A 97 0.61 -25.83 24.03
N PHE A 98 1.91 -25.57 24.03
CA PHE A 98 2.53 -24.67 25.01
C PHE A 98 2.02 -23.23 24.93
N SER A 99 1.52 -22.79 23.77
CA SER A 99 0.94 -21.46 23.55
C SER A 99 -0.58 -21.42 23.75
N TRP A 100 -1.22 -22.55 24.13
CA TRP A 100 -2.67 -22.57 24.27
C TRP A 100 -3.15 -21.72 25.44
N ASN A 101 -4.09 -20.81 25.18
CA ASN A 101 -4.82 -20.04 26.15
C ASN A 101 -6.33 -20.29 25.94
N PRO A 102 -7.18 -20.45 27.01
CA PRO A 102 -8.60 -20.76 26.86
C PRO A 102 -9.48 -19.57 26.51
N ASP A 103 -8.95 -18.46 26.04
CA ASP A 103 -9.66 -17.25 25.67
C ASP A 103 -9.99 -17.18 24.18
N ARG A 104 -10.33 -16.02 23.70
CA ARG A 104 -10.62 -15.74 22.28
C ARG A 104 -9.70 -14.64 21.80
N ASP A 105 -9.11 -14.87 20.64
CA ASP A 105 -8.28 -13.90 19.96
C ASP A 105 -9.15 -12.91 19.18
N GLY A 106 -9.54 -11.84 19.84
CA GLY A 106 -10.31 -10.77 19.24
C GLY A 106 -9.46 -9.80 18.43
N TYR A 107 -10.12 -8.99 17.59
CA TYR A 107 -9.45 -7.91 16.88
C TYR A 107 -10.35 -6.70 16.69
N GLU A 108 -9.70 -5.55 16.52
CA GLU A 108 -10.35 -4.29 16.14
C GLU A 108 -9.52 -3.60 15.06
N THR A 109 -10.20 -3.06 14.02
CA THR A 109 -9.54 -2.25 12.99
C THR A 109 -10.34 -0.99 12.72
N ALA A 110 -9.62 0.11 12.49
CA ALA A 110 -10.18 1.39 12.07
C ALA A 110 -9.31 1.97 10.95
N ASN A 111 -9.95 2.40 9.87
CA ASN A 111 -9.27 2.86 8.68
C ASN A 111 -9.88 4.14 8.10
N VAL A 112 -9.04 4.88 7.39
CA VAL A 112 -9.44 6.03 6.58
C VAL A 112 -8.61 6.09 5.30
N THR A 113 -9.26 6.39 4.19
CA THR A 113 -8.61 6.71 2.91
C THR A 113 -9.17 8.03 2.40
N ALA A 114 -8.29 8.94 2.03
CA ALA A 114 -8.65 10.22 1.41
C ALA A 114 -7.86 10.41 0.12
N SER A 115 -8.50 10.91 -0.92
CA SER A 115 -7.81 11.30 -2.15
C SER A 115 -8.42 12.57 -2.70
N ALA A 116 -7.57 13.40 -3.30
CA ALA A 116 -7.98 14.58 -4.04
C ALA A 116 -7.10 14.73 -5.29
N SER A 117 -7.68 15.15 -6.40
CA SER A 117 -6.92 15.56 -7.59
C SER A 117 -7.50 16.83 -8.17
N TYR A 118 -6.62 17.68 -8.66
CA TYR A 118 -6.94 18.96 -9.28
C TYR A 118 -6.40 19.01 -10.70
N ASP A 119 -7.30 19.07 -11.69
CA ASP A 119 -6.98 19.23 -13.09
C ASP A 119 -6.89 20.74 -13.40
N TRP A 120 -5.68 21.33 -13.31
CA TRP A 120 -5.47 22.76 -13.44
C TRP A 120 -5.39 23.24 -14.91
N ALA A 121 -5.17 22.31 -15.84
CA ALA A 121 -5.30 22.52 -17.28
C ALA A 121 -5.55 21.17 -17.98
N LYS A 122 -5.80 21.22 -19.30
CA LYS A 122 -5.94 19.99 -20.09
C LYS A 122 -4.69 19.12 -19.98
N ASP A 123 -4.86 17.85 -19.58
CA ASP A 123 -3.79 16.89 -19.38
C ASP A 123 -2.70 17.31 -18.35
N GLN A 124 -3.08 18.18 -17.41
CA GLN A 124 -2.23 18.68 -16.34
C GLN A 124 -2.93 18.46 -15.01
N SER A 125 -2.36 17.67 -14.11
CA SER A 125 -3.01 17.36 -12.85
C SER A 125 -2.04 17.28 -11.68
N LEU A 126 -2.55 17.62 -10.50
CA LEU A 126 -1.92 17.39 -9.21
C LEU A 126 -2.84 16.51 -8.38
N GLY A 127 -2.34 15.44 -7.81
CA GLY A 127 -3.10 14.53 -6.96
C GLY A 127 -2.41 14.28 -5.64
N ALA A 128 -3.20 13.99 -4.62
CA ALA A 128 -2.74 13.52 -3.32
C ALA A 128 -3.63 12.38 -2.85
N THR A 129 -3.03 11.40 -2.18
CA THR A 129 -3.73 10.29 -1.54
C THR A 129 -3.14 10.10 -0.15
N TYR A 130 -4.01 9.81 0.80
CA TYR A 130 -3.66 9.45 2.16
C TYR A 130 -4.41 8.18 2.55
N PHE A 131 -3.73 7.27 3.25
CA PHE A 131 -4.27 6.05 3.81
C PHE A 131 -3.75 5.88 5.23
N ARG A 132 -4.64 5.50 6.14
CA ARG A 132 -4.27 5.03 7.47
C ARG A 132 -5.16 3.86 7.87
N ASN A 133 -4.56 2.83 8.44
CA ASN A 133 -5.25 1.77 9.16
C ASN A 133 -4.58 1.50 10.50
N ARG A 134 -5.38 1.28 11.53
CA ARG A 134 -4.94 0.72 12.82
C ARG A 134 -5.62 -0.64 12.98
N LEU A 135 -4.82 -1.66 13.16
CA LEU A 135 -5.23 -3.01 13.52
C LEU A 135 -4.71 -3.31 14.93
N ASP A 136 -5.58 -3.82 15.76
CA ASP A 136 -5.30 -4.26 17.11
C ASP A 136 -5.82 -5.70 17.20
N ASN A 137 -4.94 -6.67 17.37
CA ASN A 137 -5.29 -8.08 17.40
C ASN A 137 -4.62 -8.82 18.54
N GLN A 138 -5.37 -9.73 19.13
CA GLN A 138 -4.91 -10.70 20.11
C GLN A 138 -4.43 -11.97 19.42
N PHE A 139 -3.54 -12.72 20.06
CA PHE A 139 -3.03 -14.01 19.58
C PHE A 139 -2.41 -14.77 20.75
N ASP A 140 -2.23 -16.08 20.60
CA ASP A 140 -1.63 -16.94 21.61
C ASP A 140 -0.13 -17.19 21.29
N ALA A 141 0.79 -16.64 22.08
CA ALA A 141 2.20 -16.98 22.08
C ALA A 141 2.60 -17.79 23.32
N SER A 142 1.87 -17.65 24.44
CA SER A 142 2.12 -18.35 25.70
C SER A 142 0.82 -18.60 26.48
N ALA A 143 0.82 -19.63 27.31
CA ALA A 143 -0.33 -19.95 28.13
C ALA A 143 -0.55 -18.90 29.24
N GLY A 144 -1.76 -18.35 29.33
CA GLY A 144 -2.19 -17.46 30.41
C GLY A 144 -1.73 -15.99 30.29
N HIS A 145 -1.23 -15.57 29.16
CA HIS A 145 -0.93 -14.19 28.83
C HIS A 145 -1.82 -13.73 27.65
N ASP A 146 -2.37 -12.52 27.73
CA ASP A 146 -3.13 -11.89 26.65
C ASP A 146 -2.14 -11.21 25.68
N ASP A 147 -1.58 -12.00 24.77
CA ASP A 147 -0.62 -11.52 23.79
C ASP A 147 -1.33 -10.65 22.73
N ARG A 148 -0.71 -9.54 22.38
CA ARG A 148 -1.35 -8.52 21.55
C ARG A 148 -0.38 -7.85 20.59
N THR A 149 -0.84 -7.58 19.39
CA THR A 149 -0.12 -6.74 18.41
C THR A 149 -1.00 -5.57 17.97
N ILE A 150 -0.43 -4.38 17.99
CA ILE A 150 -1.02 -3.17 17.41
C ILE A 150 -0.18 -2.78 16.19
N THR A 151 -0.79 -2.82 15.02
CA THR A 151 -0.16 -2.39 13.76
C THR A 151 -0.84 -1.13 13.24
N VAL A 152 -0.05 -0.11 12.93
CA VAL A 152 -0.52 1.12 12.30
C VAL A 152 0.19 1.29 10.97
N LEU A 153 -0.58 1.23 9.89
CA LEU A 153 -0.12 1.55 8.54
C LEU A 153 -0.53 2.98 8.19
N ASP A 154 0.44 3.82 7.86
CA ASP A 154 0.24 5.14 7.30
C ASP A 154 0.89 5.21 5.92
N ALA A 155 0.17 5.72 4.92
CA ALA A 155 0.73 5.98 3.60
C ALA A 155 0.19 7.29 3.04
N TRP A 156 1.06 8.05 2.42
CA TRP A 156 0.66 9.21 1.62
C TRP A 156 1.44 9.26 0.32
N GLN A 157 0.82 9.81 -0.69
CA GLN A 157 1.43 10.05 -2.00
C GLN A 157 0.95 11.37 -2.55
N VAL A 158 1.86 12.10 -3.17
CA VAL A 158 1.56 13.28 -4.00
C VAL A 158 2.11 13.01 -5.40
N GLU A 159 1.32 13.34 -6.41
CA GLU A 159 1.65 13.09 -7.80
C GLU A 159 1.29 14.29 -8.68
N SER A 160 2.22 14.68 -9.56
CA SER A 160 1.95 15.64 -10.64
C SER A 160 2.13 14.94 -11.99
N ARG A 161 1.13 15.04 -12.87
CA ARG A 161 1.15 14.49 -14.23
C ARG A 161 0.94 15.60 -15.23
N ASN A 162 1.81 15.68 -16.24
CA ASN A 162 1.83 16.80 -17.16
C ASN A 162 2.14 16.33 -18.58
N ARG A 163 1.31 16.75 -19.54
CA ARG A 163 1.58 16.60 -20.95
C ARG A 163 2.14 17.92 -21.51
N ILE A 164 3.39 17.91 -21.92
CA ILE A 164 4.08 19.09 -22.45
C ILE A 164 3.81 19.26 -23.96
N THR A 165 3.83 18.13 -24.68
CA THR A 165 3.46 18.06 -26.09
C THR A 165 2.61 16.80 -26.33
N PRO A 166 1.97 16.64 -27.51
CA PRO A 166 1.29 15.39 -27.85
C PRO A 166 2.18 14.13 -27.73
N ALA A 167 3.49 14.30 -27.92
CA ALA A 167 4.46 13.21 -27.89
C ALA A 167 5.25 13.09 -26.57
N TRP A 168 5.07 14.03 -25.63
CA TRP A 168 5.87 14.02 -24.40
C TRP A 168 5.02 14.31 -23.16
N ARG A 169 5.04 13.38 -22.24
CA ARG A 169 4.48 13.50 -20.89
C ARG A 169 5.59 13.32 -19.85
N TRP A 170 5.42 13.93 -18.69
CA TRP A 170 6.22 13.63 -17.53
C TRP A 170 5.36 13.56 -16.27
N SER A 171 5.85 12.84 -15.28
CA SER A 171 5.23 12.78 -13.96
C SER A 171 6.28 12.79 -12.86
N ILE A 172 5.91 13.38 -11.73
CA ILE A 172 6.66 13.28 -10.47
C ILE A 172 5.72 12.67 -9.44
N VAL A 173 6.23 11.69 -8.72
CA VAL A 173 5.56 11.07 -7.58
C VAL A 173 6.48 11.17 -6.38
N ALA A 174 5.94 11.60 -5.25
CA ALA A 174 6.60 11.51 -3.95
C ALA A 174 5.63 10.80 -3.00
N GLY A 175 6.10 9.81 -2.28
CA GLY A 175 5.29 9.05 -1.35
C GLY A 175 6.08 8.54 -0.16
N ARG A 176 5.36 8.25 0.91
CA ARG A 176 5.92 7.63 2.10
C ARG A 176 4.93 6.65 2.68
N THR A 177 5.44 5.51 3.10
CA THR A 177 4.74 4.50 3.90
C THR A 177 5.43 4.39 5.25
N ALA A 178 4.65 4.22 6.30
CA ALA A 178 5.12 3.83 7.63
C ALA A 178 4.31 2.65 8.12
N ASP A 179 4.98 1.64 8.64
CA ASP A 179 4.41 0.48 9.31
C ASP A 179 4.97 0.45 10.73
N ASP A 180 4.12 0.78 11.70
CA ASP A 180 4.44 0.79 13.13
C ASP A 180 3.76 -0.43 13.77
N SER A 181 4.53 -1.41 14.22
CA SER A 181 4.05 -2.62 14.87
C SER A 181 4.59 -2.73 16.29
N LYS A 182 3.69 -2.85 17.25
CA LYS A 182 3.98 -3.06 18.67
C LYS A 182 3.35 -4.34 19.15
N SER A 183 4.18 -5.29 19.57
CA SER A 183 3.73 -6.55 20.14
C SER A 183 4.07 -6.59 21.62
N SER A 184 3.08 -6.92 22.46
CA SER A 184 3.24 -7.21 23.89
C SER A 184 2.98 -8.69 24.12
N THR A 185 3.96 -9.39 24.64
CA THR A 185 3.91 -10.83 24.92
C THR A 185 4.46 -11.12 26.32
N GLU A 186 4.26 -12.32 26.83
CA GLU A 186 4.92 -12.79 28.07
C GLU A 186 6.45 -12.65 28.00
N TYR A 187 7.03 -12.76 26.79
CA TYR A 187 8.48 -12.68 26.55
C TYR A 187 9.02 -11.25 26.45
N GLY A 188 8.15 -10.24 26.43
CA GLY A 188 8.51 -8.83 26.38
C GLY A 188 7.75 -8.02 25.33
N GLU A 189 8.15 -6.78 25.22
CA GLU A 189 7.61 -5.84 24.23
C GLU A 189 8.56 -5.72 23.04
N TYR A 190 7.99 -5.81 21.85
CA TYR A 190 8.69 -5.66 20.57
C TYR A 190 8.10 -4.48 19.81
N ASP A 191 8.94 -3.52 19.44
CA ASP A 191 8.54 -2.32 18.71
C ASP A 191 9.33 -2.27 17.38
N TYR A 192 8.61 -2.32 16.27
CA TYR A 192 9.16 -2.22 14.91
C TYR A 192 8.49 -1.08 14.19
N ARG A 193 9.28 -0.19 13.65
CA ARG A 193 8.82 0.90 12.80
C ARG A 193 9.60 0.93 11.51
N THR A 194 8.96 0.54 10.41
CA THR A 194 9.52 0.64 9.06
C THR A 194 9.00 1.90 8.38
N ARG A 195 9.87 2.64 7.73
CA ARG A 195 9.52 3.79 6.90
C ARG A 195 10.16 3.61 5.53
N ASP A 196 9.34 3.77 4.49
CA ASP A 196 9.78 3.75 3.10
C ASP A 196 9.35 5.06 2.44
N THR A 197 10.32 5.83 1.97
CA THR A 197 10.08 7.09 1.24
C THR A 197 10.57 6.92 -0.17
N GLN A 198 9.72 7.23 -1.15
CA GLN A 198 10.02 7.05 -2.56
C GLN A 198 9.78 8.34 -3.32
N TYR A 199 10.72 8.67 -4.20
CA TYR A 199 10.63 9.75 -5.17
C TYR A 199 10.82 9.15 -6.55
N ARG A 200 9.94 9.47 -7.51
CA ARG A 200 10.04 9.03 -8.89
C ARG A 200 9.78 10.19 -9.84
N TRP A 201 10.67 10.35 -10.80
CA TRP A 201 10.51 11.27 -11.91
C TRP A 201 10.54 10.48 -13.21
N GLN A 202 9.49 10.55 -14.01
CA GLN A 202 9.32 9.76 -15.23
C GLN A 202 9.00 10.65 -16.42
N HIS A 203 9.57 10.28 -17.58
CA HIS A 203 9.27 10.84 -18.89
C HIS A 203 8.74 9.75 -19.80
N ASP A 204 7.61 10.00 -20.46
CA ASP A 204 7.03 9.14 -21.47
C ASP A 204 7.05 9.88 -22.82
N ILE A 205 7.76 9.32 -23.80
CA ILE A 205 8.04 9.94 -25.08
C ILE A 205 7.55 9.02 -26.20
N VAL A 206 6.62 9.52 -27.03
CA VAL A 206 6.17 8.84 -28.23
C VAL A 206 7.16 9.14 -29.36
N LEU A 207 7.80 8.12 -29.87
CA LEU A 207 8.74 8.19 -30.99
C LEU A 207 8.06 7.70 -32.28
N PRO A 208 8.59 8.02 -33.49
CA PRO A 208 8.07 7.49 -34.75
C PRO A 208 8.02 5.96 -34.81
N ALA A 209 8.89 5.28 -34.07
CA ALA A 209 9.01 3.82 -34.07
C ALA A 209 8.81 3.23 -32.65
N GLY A 210 7.83 3.72 -31.87
CA GLY A 210 7.47 3.14 -30.58
C GLY A 210 7.48 4.14 -29.43
N ASP A 211 7.34 3.64 -28.21
CA ASP A 211 7.24 4.44 -27.00
C ASP A 211 8.50 4.23 -26.14
N LEU A 212 9.07 5.31 -25.64
CA LEU A 212 10.20 5.32 -24.72
C LEU A 212 9.75 5.90 -23.38
N SER A 213 9.95 5.15 -22.29
CA SER A 213 9.81 5.66 -20.92
C SER A 213 11.18 5.68 -20.25
N LEU A 214 11.53 6.81 -19.66
CA LEU A 214 12.73 6.99 -18.84
C LEU A 214 12.29 7.40 -17.44
N ALA A 215 12.87 6.79 -16.40
CA ALA A 215 12.59 7.18 -15.02
C ALA A 215 13.86 7.17 -14.18
N TYR A 216 13.88 8.10 -13.24
CA TYR A 216 14.75 8.07 -12.06
C TYR A 216 13.91 7.85 -10.82
N GLU A 217 14.38 6.98 -9.93
CA GLU A 217 13.73 6.65 -8.68
C GLU A 217 14.77 6.69 -7.56
N ARG A 218 14.40 7.31 -6.43
CA ARG A 218 15.12 7.23 -5.17
C ARG A 218 14.20 6.64 -4.11
N ARG A 219 14.68 5.61 -3.40
CA ARG A 219 13.98 4.93 -2.32
C ARG A 219 14.83 4.99 -1.06
N GLU A 220 14.24 5.41 0.04
CA GLU A 220 14.88 5.52 1.36
C GLU A 220 14.11 4.65 2.35
N GLU A 221 14.74 3.57 2.81
CA GLU A 221 14.17 2.64 3.77
C GLU A 221 14.84 2.81 5.12
N ARG A 222 14.05 2.90 6.17
CA ARG A 222 14.50 3.05 7.54
C ARG A 222 13.73 2.11 8.46
N LEU A 223 14.45 1.41 9.33
CA LEU A 223 13.90 0.57 10.39
C LEU A 223 14.33 1.16 11.74
N THR A 224 13.36 1.38 12.61
CA THR A 224 13.59 1.64 14.04
C THR A 224 13.01 0.45 14.80
N GLU A 225 13.75 -0.12 15.72
CA GLU A 225 13.38 -1.35 16.41
C GLU A 225 14.12 -1.48 17.76
N ASN A 226 13.69 -2.40 18.60
CA ASN A 226 14.30 -2.70 19.89
C ASN A 226 14.93 -4.11 19.98
N ALA A 227 15.04 -4.84 18.87
CA ALA A 227 15.56 -6.21 18.82
C ALA A 227 17.03 -6.34 18.40
N GLY A 228 17.67 -5.25 17.94
CA GLY A 228 19.12 -5.19 17.64
C GLY A 228 19.54 -5.68 16.26
N PHE A 229 18.81 -5.30 15.19
CA PHE A 229 19.22 -5.62 13.82
C PHE A 229 20.48 -4.87 13.40
N ALA A 230 21.37 -5.54 12.67
CA ALA A 230 22.64 -4.98 12.21
C ALA A 230 22.48 -3.91 11.10
N VAL A 231 21.43 -4.02 10.27
CA VAL A 231 21.15 -3.10 9.15
C VAL A 231 19.77 -2.51 9.34
N THR A 232 19.69 -1.20 9.54
CA THR A 232 18.45 -0.46 9.82
C THR A 232 18.12 0.60 8.77
N SER A 233 18.94 0.72 7.73
CA SER A 233 18.70 1.67 6.64
C SER A 233 19.24 1.16 5.31
N ARG A 234 18.51 1.49 4.23
CA ARG A 234 18.92 1.28 2.85
C ARG A 234 18.46 2.47 2.02
N ASP A 235 19.35 3.03 1.20
CA ASP A 235 19.01 4.01 0.19
C ASP A 235 19.33 3.41 -1.17
N THR A 236 18.41 3.55 -2.12
CA THR A 236 18.60 3.01 -3.48
C THR A 236 18.25 4.08 -4.49
N ASP A 237 19.19 4.36 -5.38
CA ASP A 237 19.00 5.22 -6.54
C ASP A 237 18.88 4.35 -7.79
N SER A 238 17.87 4.58 -8.63
CA SER A 238 17.59 3.74 -9.77
C SER A 238 17.39 4.54 -11.05
N ALA A 239 18.04 4.10 -12.13
CA ALA A 239 17.81 4.57 -13.48
C ALA A 239 17.07 3.48 -14.29
N ILE A 240 15.96 3.85 -14.92
CA ILE A 240 15.07 2.92 -15.59
C ILE A 240 14.82 3.41 -17.02
N ALA A 241 14.94 2.49 -18.00
CA ALA A 241 14.54 2.74 -19.38
C ALA A 241 13.66 1.59 -19.89
N VAL A 242 12.54 1.93 -20.51
CA VAL A 242 11.61 1.00 -21.13
C VAL A 242 11.36 1.44 -22.54
N TYR A 243 11.62 0.57 -23.52
CA TYR A 243 11.27 0.81 -24.91
C TYR A 243 10.26 -0.21 -25.38
N ARG A 244 9.17 0.25 -25.97
CA ARG A 244 8.09 -0.59 -26.52
C ARG A 244 7.87 -0.27 -27.97
N LEU A 245 7.96 -1.29 -28.82
CA LEU A 245 7.66 -1.23 -30.25
C LEU A 245 6.49 -2.15 -30.57
N VAL A 246 5.50 -1.65 -31.29
CA VAL A 246 4.39 -2.45 -31.85
C VAL A 246 4.39 -2.30 -33.34
N SER A 247 4.50 -3.42 -34.06
CA SER A 247 4.50 -3.47 -35.54
C SER A 247 3.61 -4.61 -36.04
N GLY A 248 2.42 -4.27 -36.52
CA GLY A 248 1.40 -5.26 -36.88
C GLY A 248 1.00 -6.13 -35.69
N PRO A 249 1.03 -7.46 -35.81
CA PRO A 249 0.71 -8.37 -34.70
C PRO A 249 1.86 -8.56 -33.68
N GLN A 250 3.03 -7.96 -33.93
CA GLN A 250 4.22 -8.14 -33.12
C GLN A 250 4.38 -6.99 -32.15
N ALA A 251 4.74 -7.34 -30.89
CA ALA A 251 5.12 -6.39 -29.86
C ALA A 251 6.46 -6.78 -29.26
N LEU A 252 7.39 -5.85 -29.19
CA LEU A 252 8.67 -5.98 -28.50
C LEU A 252 8.70 -4.98 -27.36
N GLN A 253 9.11 -5.45 -26.18
CA GLN A 253 9.40 -4.57 -25.04
C GLN A 253 10.76 -4.93 -24.48
N VAL A 254 11.60 -3.91 -24.27
CA VAL A 254 12.92 -4.02 -23.66
C VAL A 254 12.92 -3.14 -22.43
N ASN A 255 13.31 -3.69 -21.28
CA ASN A 255 13.40 -2.99 -20.02
C ASN A 255 14.84 -3.09 -19.52
N VAL A 256 15.39 -1.97 -19.07
CA VAL A 256 16.70 -1.89 -18.42
C VAL A 256 16.53 -1.12 -17.12
N ARG A 257 17.08 -1.64 -16.05
CA ARG A 257 17.14 -0.98 -14.74
C ARG A 257 18.55 -1.14 -14.16
N HIS A 258 19.06 -0.07 -13.59
CA HIS A 258 20.31 -0.04 -12.83
C HIS A 258 20.01 0.54 -11.46
N ASP A 259 20.36 -0.20 -10.42
CA ASP A 259 20.21 0.18 -9.02
C ASP A 259 21.59 0.36 -8.38
N ASP A 260 21.75 1.44 -7.63
CA ASP A 260 22.88 1.74 -6.77
C ASP A 260 22.38 1.89 -5.32
N SER A 261 22.95 1.13 -4.36
CA SER A 261 22.46 1.04 -2.97
C SER A 261 23.60 0.90 -1.94
#